data_625d685361a4fc8c85e084ca6e2f56ef
#
_entry.id   625d685361a4fc8c85e084ca6e2f56ef
#
_cell.length_a   1.000
_cell.length_b   1.000
_cell.length_c   1.000
_cell.angle_alpha   90.00
_cell.angle_beta   90.00
_cell.angle_gamma   90.00
#
_symmetry.space_group_name_H-M   'P 1'
#
loop_
_entity.id
_entity.type
_entity.pdbx_description
1 polymer ?
#
loop_
_entity_poly.entity_id
_entity_poly.type
_entity_poly.pdbx_seq_one_letter_code
_entity_poly.pdbx_strand_id
1 'polypeptide(L)'
;MKRRRLGLIVLLVVAAVAAAPYVLWRTVAERELDVVVLDNTVPDRSYREHRGLFWLLNHGKYRSSRHGAYREDRDYYGFHPKADTQYEIRVLPDSIDADLIYLADAYGVYAKEWYGENPLGERSPRIYGGMQAAELTKVARAAARGTPLVVEFNTFASPTDRPTRERLYDLLRVKWSGWIGRYFNDLSKGVEVPTWALTAYESQYRRVWRFTGEGFVLVDEHDTIIVLLPGTDFSGGQCETVFKETSRARLGTETGLRYRYWFDVVRLGDGAQELAYFKLDLTKGGLERLGRFGVPPSFPAVVRYDSGTYWAYYFAGDFLDTESIPRYHQVYGYDRLKAWLTFDKPQLENQAFFWRVYAPMMRSILDAAYQRARRR
;
A
#
# COMPACT_ATOMS: atom_id res chain seq x y z
N MET A 1 -43.35 2.74 39.30
CA MET A 1 -42.48 1.57 39.24
C MET A 1 -42.36 0.96 37.83
N LYS A 2 -43.43 0.69 37.08
CA LYS A 2 -43.37 0.05 35.73
C LYS A 2 -42.53 0.82 34.70
N ARG A 3 -42.67 2.17 34.62
CA ARG A 3 -41.86 3.00 33.69
C ARG A 3 -40.36 2.97 33.97
N ARG A 4 -39.93 2.95 35.24
CA ARG A 4 -38.49 2.83 35.61
C ARG A 4 -37.93 1.46 35.25
N ARG A 5 -38.70 0.37 35.42
CA ARG A 5 -38.29 -0.98 35.00
C ARG A 5 -38.20 -1.09 33.49
N LEU A 6 -39.13 -0.50 32.74
CA LEU A 6 -39.05 -0.47 31.28
C LEU A 6 -37.84 0.31 30.78
N GLY A 7 -37.53 1.48 31.37
CA GLY A 7 -36.34 2.27 31.03
C GLY A 7 -35.07 1.51 31.31
N LEU A 8 -34.97 0.76 32.43
CA LEU A 8 -33.81 -0.08 32.72
C LEU A 8 -33.65 -1.22 31.71
N ILE A 9 -34.75 -1.89 31.33
CA ILE A 9 -34.70 -2.96 30.33
C ILE A 9 -34.22 -2.42 28.98
N VAL A 10 -34.75 -1.28 28.54
CA VAL A 10 -34.31 -0.64 27.28
C VAL A 10 -32.82 -0.30 27.34
N LEU A 11 -32.37 0.28 28.45
CA LEU A 11 -30.93 0.60 28.64
C LEU A 11 -30.05 -0.65 28.57
N LEU A 12 -30.44 -1.74 29.22
CA LEU A 12 -29.71 -3.01 29.19
C LEU A 12 -29.69 -3.62 27.80
N VAL A 13 -30.80 -3.56 27.05
CA VAL A 13 -30.84 -4.03 25.66
C VAL A 13 -29.91 -3.20 24.78
N VAL A 14 -29.93 -1.88 24.88
CA VAL A 14 -29.05 -0.99 24.13
C VAL A 14 -27.58 -1.27 24.47
N ALA A 15 -27.26 -1.41 25.75
CA ALA A 15 -25.90 -1.76 26.18
C ALA A 15 -25.45 -3.13 25.64
N ALA A 16 -26.34 -4.13 25.67
CA ALA A 16 -26.04 -5.47 25.13
C ALA A 16 -25.80 -5.43 23.61
N VAL A 17 -26.63 -4.70 22.86
CA VAL A 17 -26.47 -4.52 21.40
C VAL A 17 -25.18 -3.78 21.08
N ALA A 18 -24.83 -2.74 21.85
CA ALA A 18 -23.58 -2.01 21.68
C ALA A 18 -22.34 -2.85 22.00
N ALA A 19 -22.42 -3.74 23.01
CA ALA A 19 -21.32 -4.63 23.40
C ALA A 19 -21.20 -5.87 22.48
N ALA A 20 -22.26 -6.29 21.83
CA ALA A 20 -22.29 -7.51 21.02
C ALA A 20 -21.18 -7.63 19.98
N PRO A 21 -20.81 -6.60 19.18
CA PRO A 21 -19.73 -6.71 18.22
C PRO A 21 -18.38 -6.98 18.90
N TYR A 22 -18.12 -6.42 20.05
CA TYR A 22 -16.90 -6.68 20.81
C TYR A 22 -16.88 -8.11 21.37
N VAL A 23 -17.98 -8.54 21.99
CA VAL A 23 -18.10 -9.91 22.54
C VAL A 23 -17.94 -10.94 21.43
N LEU A 24 -18.64 -10.75 20.31
CA LEU A 24 -18.53 -11.63 19.12
C LEU A 24 -17.07 -11.69 18.62
N TRP A 25 -16.41 -10.54 18.52
CA TRP A 25 -15.00 -10.53 18.09
C TRP A 25 -14.10 -11.27 19.10
N ARG A 26 -14.38 -11.17 20.41
CA ARG A 26 -13.62 -11.88 21.45
C ARG A 26 -13.76 -13.39 21.34
N THR A 27 -14.89 -13.91 20.87
CA THR A 27 -15.17 -15.35 20.73
C THR A 27 -14.61 -15.95 19.44
N VAL A 28 -14.17 -15.13 18.46
CA VAL A 28 -13.49 -15.63 17.25
C VAL A 28 -12.20 -16.32 17.64
N ALA A 29 -12.01 -17.55 17.16
CA ALA A 29 -10.80 -18.33 17.42
C ALA A 29 -9.56 -17.66 16.84
N GLU A 30 -8.46 -17.73 17.58
CA GLU A 30 -7.16 -17.28 17.11
C GLU A 30 -6.59 -18.24 16.08
N ARG A 31 -5.82 -17.71 15.14
CA ARG A 31 -5.23 -18.44 14.01
C ARG A 31 -3.74 -18.14 13.98
N GLU A 32 -2.92 -19.16 14.15
CA GLU A 32 -1.47 -19.02 14.07
C GLU A 32 -1.05 -18.79 12.62
N LEU A 33 -0.34 -17.70 12.38
CA LEU A 33 0.20 -17.31 11.07
C LEU A 33 1.42 -16.44 11.30
N ASP A 34 2.60 -16.91 10.94
CA ASP A 34 3.83 -16.14 11.06
C ASP A 34 4.06 -15.28 9.81
N VAL A 35 3.91 -13.96 9.97
CA VAL A 35 4.14 -12.97 8.93
C VAL A 35 5.42 -12.19 9.23
N VAL A 36 6.36 -12.22 8.30
CA VAL A 36 7.55 -11.36 8.32
C VAL A 36 7.28 -10.13 7.49
N VAL A 37 7.39 -8.96 8.11
CA VAL A 37 7.22 -7.65 7.46
C VAL A 37 8.58 -6.98 7.34
N LEU A 38 8.92 -6.50 6.14
CA LEU A 38 10.07 -5.64 5.88
C LEU A 38 9.56 -4.25 5.47
N ASP A 39 9.99 -3.24 6.21
CA ASP A 39 9.68 -1.84 5.94
C ASP A 39 10.92 -0.98 6.12
N ASN A 40 11.41 -0.43 5.02
CA ASN A 40 12.60 0.41 4.99
C ASN A 40 12.24 1.91 5.03
N THR A 41 10.93 2.25 5.12
CA THR A 41 10.38 3.61 5.04
C THR A 41 9.58 3.95 6.31
N VAL A 42 10.26 4.13 7.43
CA VAL A 42 9.61 4.48 8.71
C VAL A 42 10.23 5.76 9.27
N PRO A 43 9.93 6.94 8.68
CA PRO A 43 10.55 8.19 9.10
C PRO A 43 10.08 8.67 10.47
N ASP A 44 8.96 8.16 10.96
CA ASP A 44 8.37 8.54 12.25
C ASP A 44 7.65 7.36 12.91
N ARG A 45 7.07 7.59 14.10
CA ARG A 45 6.36 6.56 14.88
C ARG A 45 4.89 6.41 14.49
N SER A 46 4.48 6.92 13.35
CA SER A 46 3.13 6.66 12.81
C SER A 46 3.00 5.26 12.24
N TYR A 47 4.14 4.66 11.84
CA TYR A 47 4.19 3.33 11.20
C TYR A 47 3.25 3.22 10.00
N ARG A 48 3.09 4.30 9.28
CA ARG A 48 2.08 4.48 8.23
C ARG A 48 2.14 3.37 7.19
N GLU A 49 3.34 3.00 6.77
CA GLU A 49 3.58 2.06 5.68
C GLU A 49 3.26 0.59 6.00
N HIS A 50 2.96 0.25 7.27
CA HIS A 50 2.57 -1.12 7.63
C HIS A 50 1.46 -1.23 8.69
N ARG A 51 1.05 -0.14 9.34
CA ARG A 51 0.03 -0.17 10.42
C ARG A 51 -1.30 -0.79 10.00
N GLY A 52 -1.74 -0.54 8.75
CA GLY A 52 -2.97 -1.12 8.21
C GLY A 52 -2.93 -2.64 8.15
N LEU A 53 -1.80 -3.22 7.73
CA LEU A 53 -1.57 -4.67 7.76
C LEU A 53 -1.63 -5.21 9.19
N PHE A 54 -0.95 -4.55 10.14
CA PHE A 54 -0.94 -4.98 11.55
C PHE A 54 -2.33 -4.92 12.17
N TRP A 55 -3.13 -3.91 11.80
CA TRP A 55 -4.52 -3.85 12.19
C TRP A 55 -5.31 -5.04 11.63
N LEU A 56 -5.15 -5.37 10.34
CA LEU A 56 -5.82 -6.51 9.70
C LEU A 56 -5.43 -7.84 10.33
N LEU A 57 -4.15 -8.06 10.61
CA LEU A 57 -3.65 -9.25 11.29
C LEU A 57 -4.35 -9.42 12.66
N ASN A 58 -4.35 -8.38 13.47
CA ASN A 58 -4.94 -8.45 14.81
C ASN A 58 -6.47 -8.54 14.77
N HIS A 59 -7.13 -7.78 13.88
CA HIS A 59 -8.58 -7.83 13.69
C HIS A 59 -9.04 -9.20 13.20
N GLY A 60 -8.30 -9.81 12.27
CA GLY A 60 -8.52 -11.16 11.76
C GLY A 60 -8.10 -12.28 12.72
N LYS A 61 -7.68 -11.94 13.95
CA LYS A 61 -7.21 -12.91 14.97
C LYS A 61 -6.01 -13.75 14.51
N TYR A 62 -5.19 -13.25 13.58
CA TYR A 62 -3.90 -13.87 13.29
C TYR A 62 -2.92 -13.57 14.41
N ARG A 63 -2.14 -14.58 14.78
CA ARG A 63 -1.15 -14.53 15.87
C ARG A 63 0.15 -15.13 15.39
N SER A 64 1.25 -14.48 15.74
CA SER A 64 2.55 -15.10 15.57
C SER A 64 2.76 -16.19 16.60
N SER A 65 3.34 -17.31 16.18
CA SER A 65 3.80 -18.38 17.07
C SER A 65 4.84 -17.90 18.11
N ARG A 66 5.58 -16.83 17.76
CA ARG A 66 6.73 -16.33 18.55
C ARG A 66 6.34 -15.27 19.59
N HIS A 67 5.34 -14.46 19.33
CA HIS A 67 5.01 -13.31 20.18
C HIS A 67 3.51 -13.02 20.33
N GLY A 68 2.63 -13.84 19.75
CA GLY A 68 1.18 -13.71 19.84
C GLY A 68 0.64 -12.57 18.97
N ALA A 69 -0.02 -11.59 19.58
CA ALA A 69 -0.56 -10.45 18.84
C ALA A 69 0.54 -9.58 18.21
N TYR A 70 0.30 -9.15 16.98
CA TYR A 70 1.24 -8.32 16.23
C TYR A 70 1.29 -6.87 16.75
N ARG A 71 2.49 -6.31 16.82
CA ARG A 71 2.73 -4.93 17.24
C ARG A 71 3.48 -4.15 16.16
N GLU A 72 2.86 -3.11 15.64
CA GLU A 72 3.37 -2.26 14.57
C GLU A 72 4.71 -1.55 14.92
N ASP A 73 4.93 -1.29 16.22
CA ASP A 73 6.15 -0.66 16.71
C ASP A 73 7.33 -1.64 16.91
N ARG A 74 7.11 -2.95 16.76
CA ARG A 74 8.09 -3.96 17.13
C ARG A 74 8.30 -5.07 16.11
N ASP A 75 7.21 -5.58 15.51
CA ASP A 75 7.23 -6.89 14.87
C ASP A 75 7.46 -6.77 13.35
N TYR A 76 8.42 -5.93 12.97
CA TYR A 76 8.88 -5.75 11.59
C TYR A 76 10.40 -5.64 11.52
N TYR A 77 10.96 -5.72 10.32
CA TYR A 77 12.37 -5.53 9.99
C TYR A 77 12.53 -4.27 9.14
N GLY A 78 13.75 -3.75 9.04
CA GLY A 78 14.07 -2.50 8.35
C GLY A 78 14.36 -1.37 9.31
N PHE A 79 13.86 -0.17 9.03
CA PHE A 79 14.20 1.05 9.78
C PHE A 79 13.30 1.23 11.01
N HIS A 80 13.90 1.22 12.21
CA HIS A 80 13.21 1.39 13.49
C HIS A 80 13.52 2.75 14.12
N PRO A 81 12.56 3.70 14.14
CA PRO A 81 12.73 4.98 14.80
C PRO A 81 12.80 4.81 16.33
N LYS A 82 13.80 5.42 16.96
CA LYS A 82 13.98 5.49 18.41
C LYS A 82 13.72 6.92 18.92
N ALA A 83 13.88 7.15 20.22
CA ALA A 83 13.83 8.49 20.78
C ALA A 83 15.03 9.33 20.29
N ASP A 84 14.89 10.67 20.38
CA ASP A 84 15.96 11.63 20.15
C ASP A 84 16.69 11.49 18.80
N THR A 85 15.92 11.27 17.72
CA THR A 85 16.44 11.07 16.36
C THR A 85 17.46 9.94 16.22
N GLN A 86 17.44 8.97 17.13
CA GLN A 86 18.17 7.72 17.00
C GLN A 86 17.35 6.69 16.22
N TYR A 87 17.99 5.75 15.58
CA TYR A 87 17.35 4.64 14.87
C TYR A 87 18.15 3.34 15.01
N GLU A 88 17.49 2.26 14.71
CA GLU A 88 18.06 0.91 14.61
C GLU A 88 17.67 0.31 13.27
N ILE A 89 18.59 -0.34 12.59
CA ILE A 89 18.27 -1.16 11.44
C ILE A 89 18.15 -2.61 11.89
N ARG A 90 16.95 -3.16 11.82
CA ARG A 90 16.72 -4.57 12.11
C ARG A 90 16.82 -5.39 10.84
N VAL A 91 17.88 -6.15 10.76
CA VAL A 91 18.19 -6.98 9.60
C VAL A 91 17.36 -8.26 9.62
N LEU A 92 16.83 -8.66 8.47
CA LEU A 92 16.17 -9.97 8.30
C LEU A 92 17.09 -11.10 8.76
N PRO A 93 16.57 -12.15 9.43
CA PRO A 93 17.35 -13.33 9.81
C PRO A 93 17.89 -14.06 8.57
N ASP A 94 18.98 -14.80 8.71
CA ASP A 94 19.58 -15.53 7.61
C ASP A 94 18.68 -16.62 7.04
N SER A 95 17.86 -17.22 7.91
CA SER A 95 16.78 -18.11 7.52
C SER A 95 15.45 -17.49 7.97
N ILE A 96 14.61 -17.12 7.00
CA ILE A 96 13.26 -16.63 7.26
C ILE A 96 12.35 -17.86 7.36
N ASP A 97 11.85 -18.09 8.57
CA ASP A 97 10.80 -19.06 8.84
C ASP A 97 9.50 -18.29 9.03
N ALA A 98 8.67 -18.28 7.97
CA ALA A 98 7.43 -17.52 7.93
C ALA A 98 6.43 -18.18 6.96
N ASP A 99 5.15 -17.96 7.24
CA ASP A 99 4.03 -18.37 6.40
C ASP A 99 3.73 -17.36 5.28
N LEU A 100 4.15 -16.10 5.48
CA LEU A 100 4.04 -15.02 4.52
C LEU A 100 5.15 -14.01 4.74
N ILE A 101 5.73 -13.48 3.66
CA ILE A 101 6.61 -12.30 3.71
C ILE A 101 5.88 -11.13 3.06
N TYR A 102 5.89 -9.99 3.75
CA TYR A 102 5.31 -8.75 3.29
C TYR A 102 6.39 -7.67 3.18
N LEU A 103 6.63 -7.16 1.97
CA LEU A 103 7.53 -6.04 1.71
C LEU A 103 6.65 -4.79 1.58
N ALA A 104 6.65 -3.93 2.61
CA ALA A 104 5.74 -2.79 2.70
C ALA A 104 6.21 -1.64 1.80
N ASP A 105 7.35 -1.05 2.10
CA ASP A 105 7.92 0.05 1.33
C ASP A 105 9.45 0.02 1.39
N ALA A 106 10.10 0.44 0.30
CA ALA A 106 11.55 0.51 0.20
C ALA A 106 12.07 1.90 -0.21
N TYR A 107 11.22 2.95 -0.27
CA TYR A 107 11.65 4.31 -0.57
C TYR A 107 12.73 4.80 0.41
N GLY A 108 12.51 4.57 1.70
CA GLY A 108 13.50 4.84 2.72
C GLY A 108 13.26 6.13 3.51
N VAL A 109 14.25 6.49 4.30
CA VAL A 109 14.24 7.63 5.22
C VAL A 109 15.32 8.61 4.83
N TYR A 110 14.95 9.89 4.74
CA TYR A 110 15.81 10.97 4.28
C TYR A 110 16.02 12.03 5.38
N ALA A 111 17.15 12.73 5.32
CA ALA A 111 17.62 13.59 6.40
C ALA A 111 16.63 14.71 6.77
N LYS A 112 15.99 15.38 5.79
CA LYS A 112 15.01 16.44 6.10
C LYS A 112 13.76 15.91 6.79
N GLU A 113 13.30 14.71 6.45
CA GLU A 113 12.16 14.07 7.08
C GLU A 113 12.50 13.54 8.47
N TRP A 114 13.73 13.07 8.64
CA TRP A 114 14.18 12.47 9.89
C TRP A 114 14.58 13.50 10.97
N TYR A 115 15.32 14.55 10.60
CA TYR A 115 15.83 15.55 11.53
C TYR A 115 14.97 16.82 11.62
N GLY A 116 13.90 16.91 10.83
CA GLY A 116 13.07 18.12 10.77
C GLY A 116 11.73 17.83 10.12
N GLU A 117 11.18 18.87 9.50
CA GLU A 117 9.96 18.79 8.72
C GLU A 117 10.28 18.99 7.23
N ASN A 118 9.63 18.22 6.37
CA ASN A 118 9.76 18.36 4.93
C ASN A 118 8.39 18.47 4.23
N PRO A 119 7.56 19.46 4.62
CA PRO A 119 6.20 19.57 4.10
C PRO A 119 6.13 19.83 2.60
N LEU A 120 7.19 20.39 2.03
CA LEU A 120 7.29 20.72 0.61
C LEU A 120 7.99 19.63 -0.23
N GLY A 121 8.34 18.50 0.35
CA GLY A 121 8.98 17.40 -0.36
C GLY A 121 10.29 17.83 -1.03
N GLU A 122 11.19 18.45 -0.31
CA GLU A 122 12.53 18.77 -0.80
C GLU A 122 13.44 17.55 -0.73
N ARG A 123 14.32 17.38 -1.71
CA ARG A 123 15.33 16.31 -1.67
C ARG A 123 16.37 16.56 -0.59
N SER A 124 16.81 15.50 0.04
CA SER A 124 17.86 15.53 1.06
C SER A 124 18.68 14.23 1.03
N PRO A 125 19.84 14.17 1.69
CA PRO A 125 20.62 12.94 1.78
C PRO A 125 19.80 11.78 2.37
N ARG A 126 19.93 10.60 1.76
CA ARG A 126 19.32 9.37 2.27
C ARG A 126 20.06 8.88 3.51
N ILE A 127 19.32 8.53 4.54
CA ILE A 127 19.81 7.86 5.75
C ILE A 127 19.79 6.34 5.54
N TYR A 128 18.66 5.81 5.09
CA TYR A 128 18.44 4.39 4.82
C TYR A 128 17.38 4.24 3.72
N GLY A 129 17.35 3.09 3.03
CA GLY A 129 16.31 2.77 2.05
C GLY A 129 16.83 2.06 0.81
N GLY A 130 15.92 1.70 -0.04
CA GLY A 130 16.09 0.75 -1.13
C GLY A 130 15.99 -0.68 -0.63
N MET A 131 15.49 -1.58 -1.48
CA MET A 131 15.62 -3.01 -1.22
C MET A 131 17.09 -3.41 -1.30
N GLN A 132 17.65 -3.92 -0.20
CA GLN A 132 19.04 -4.32 -0.17
C GLN A 132 19.23 -5.69 -0.83
N ALA A 133 20.34 -5.88 -1.57
CA ALA A 133 20.63 -7.15 -2.24
C ALA A 133 20.69 -8.35 -1.26
N ALA A 134 21.16 -8.11 -0.03
CA ALA A 134 21.20 -9.10 1.04
C ALA A 134 19.80 -9.48 1.52
N GLU A 135 18.90 -8.50 1.70
CA GLU A 135 17.49 -8.71 2.07
C GLU A 135 16.78 -9.53 0.98
N LEU A 136 16.91 -9.11 -0.28
CA LEU A 136 16.33 -9.84 -1.40
C LEU A 136 16.83 -11.28 -1.49
N THR A 137 18.11 -11.52 -1.22
CA THR A 137 18.67 -12.88 -1.21
C THR A 137 17.98 -13.76 -0.17
N LYS A 138 17.70 -13.24 1.02
CA LYS A 138 17.02 -13.96 2.10
C LYS A 138 15.55 -14.21 1.74
N VAL A 139 14.86 -13.20 1.20
CA VAL A 139 13.47 -13.30 0.71
C VAL A 139 13.35 -14.34 -0.41
N ALA A 140 14.22 -14.29 -1.40
CA ALA A 140 14.22 -15.23 -2.53
C ALA A 140 14.47 -16.69 -2.07
N ARG A 141 15.37 -16.89 -1.10
CA ARG A 141 15.57 -18.22 -0.48
C ARG A 141 14.32 -18.74 0.24
N ALA A 142 13.60 -17.87 0.95
CA ALA A 142 12.34 -18.25 1.59
C ALA A 142 11.26 -18.56 0.55
N ALA A 143 11.12 -17.77 -0.49
CA ALA A 143 10.22 -18.03 -1.61
C ALA A 143 10.54 -19.38 -2.29
N ALA A 144 11.80 -19.68 -2.55
CA ALA A 144 12.23 -20.96 -3.11
C ALA A 144 11.86 -22.17 -2.21
N ARG A 145 11.72 -21.98 -0.88
CA ARG A 145 11.18 -22.99 0.04
C ARG A 145 9.67 -22.98 0.13
N GLY A 146 9.00 -22.11 -0.62
CA GLY A 146 7.55 -22.04 -0.77
C GLY A 146 6.88 -20.99 0.10
N THR A 147 7.59 -20.05 0.72
CA THR A 147 6.98 -18.94 1.44
C THR A 147 6.37 -17.94 0.45
N PRO A 148 5.06 -17.64 0.56
CA PRO A 148 4.40 -16.64 -0.26
C PRO A 148 4.91 -15.22 0.00
N LEU A 149 4.72 -14.36 -1.01
CA LEU A 149 5.16 -12.97 -0.97
C LEU A 149 3.99 -12.01 -1.24
N VAL A 150 3.97 -10.90 -0.55
CA VAL A 150 3.24 -9.68 -0.93
C VAL A 150 4.24 -8.54 -0.97
N VAL A 151 4.24 -7.80 -2.05
CA VAL A 151 5.19 -6.70 -2.30
C VAL A 151 4.41 -5.49 -2.76
N GLU A 152 4.66 -4.35 -2.14
CA GLU A 152 3.99 -3.09 -2.48
C GLU A 152 4.86 -2.16 -3.30
N PHE A 153 4.24 -1.08 -3.71
CA PHE A 153 4.78 0.10 -4.36
C PHE A 153 6.12 0.57 -3.74
N ASN A 154 6.92 1.31 -4.52
CA ASN A 154 8.27 1.79 -4.17
C ASN A 154 9.36 0.71 -4.01
N THR A 155 9.05 -0.58 -4.15
CA THR A 155 10.08 -1.62 -4.04
C THR A 155 11.02 -1.64 -5.25
N PHE A 156 10.54 -1.26 -6.44
CA PHE A 156 11.34 -1.18 -7.66
C PHE A 156 12.03 0.17 -7.88
N ALA A 157 11.36 1.27 -7.48
CA ALA A 157 11.86 2.61 -7.74
C ALA A 157 13.14 2.91 -6.95
N SER A 158 13.80 4.03 -7.30
CA SER A 158 14.91 4.54 -6.49
C SER A 158 14.48 4.67 -5.03
N PRO A 159 15.33 4.25 -4.07
CA PRO A 159 16.76 4.01 -4.21
C PRO A 159 17.17 2.53 -4.38
N THR A 160 16.26 1.62 -4.71
CA THR A 160 16.62 0.23 -5.05
C THR A 160 17.52 0.21 -6.29
N ASP A 161 18.71 -0.38 -6.17
CA ASP A 161 19.66 -0.45 -7.27
C ASP A 161 19.18 -1.35 -8.41
N ARG A 162 19.70 -1.11 -9.60
CA ARG A 162 19.29 -1.83 -10.81
C ARG A 162 19.52 -3.35 -10.72
N PRO A 163 20.66 -3.86 -10.25
CA PRO A 163 20.85 -5.30 -10.12
C PRO A 163 19.83 -5.97 -9.17
N THR A 164 19.53 -5.33 -8.04
CA THR A 164 18.53 -5.82 -7.10
C THR A 164 17.13 -5.78 -7.72
N ARG A 165 16.79 -4.71 -8.44
CA ARG A 165 15.54 -4.55 -9.17
C ARG A 165 15.33 -5.65 -10.22
N GLU A 166 16.36 -5.98 -11.01
CA GLU A 166 16.29 -7.05 -12.02
C GLU A 166 15.99 -8.41 -11.39
N ARG A 167 16.56 -8.71 -10.24
CA ARG A 167 16.25 -9.93 -9.47
C ARG A 167 14.82 -9.93 -8.91
N LEU A 168 14.29 -8.77 -8.50
CA LEU A 168 12.89 -8.63 -8.10
C LEU A 168 11.95 -8.90 -9.28
N TYR A 169 12.30 -8.46 -10.49
CA TYR A 169 11.50 -8.76 -11.69
C TYR A 169 11.36 -10.27 -11.92
N ASP A 170 12.43 -11.03 -11.73
CA ASP A 170 12.40 -12.48 -11.87
C ASP A 170 11.56 -13.15 -10.78
N LEU A 171 11.62 -12.63 -9.56
CA LEU A 171 10.88 -13.16 -8.42
C LEU A 171 9.37 -12.89 -8.52
N LEU A 172 8.97 -11.74 -9.02
CA LEU A 172 7.59 -11.28 -9.06
C LEU A 172 6.93 -11.42 -10.42
N ARG A 173 7.73 -11.61 -11.49
CA ARG A 173 7.29 -11.55 -12.89
C ARG A 173 6.54 -10.24 -13.21
N VAL A 174 7.07 -9.14 -12.67
CA VAL A 174 6.63 -7.77 -12.90
C VAL A 174 7.84 -6.93 -13.25
N LYS A 175 7.71 -6.07 -14.26
CA LYS A 175 8.77 -5.14 -14.66
C LYS A 175 8.28 -3.70 -14.51
N TRP A 176 9.01 -2.92 -13.73
CA TRP A 176 8.77 -1.48 -13.65
C TRP A 176 9.20 -0.80 -14.94
N SER A 177 8.39 0.15 -15.43
CA SER A 177 8.69 0.87 -16.67
C SER A 177 9.68 2.03 -16.50
N GLY A 178 10.05 2.33 -15.25
CA GLY A 178 10.81 3.52 -14.89
C GLY A 178 9.94 4.71 -14.50
N TRP A 179 8.61 4.61 -14.58
CA TRP A 179 7.67 5.67 -14.28
C TRP A 179 6.90 5.42 -12.99
N ILE A 180 6.75 6.48 -12.20
CA ILE A 180 5.75 6.58 -11.13
C ILE A 180 4.82 7.75 -11.44
N GLY A 181 3.64 7.74 -10.85
CA GLY A 181 2.67 8.83 -11.03
C GLY A 181 1.78 9.02 -9.82
N ARG A 182 1.18 10.21 -9.74
CA ARG A 182 0.20 10.55 -8.72
C ARG A 182 -0.80 11.58 -9.24
N TYR A 183 -2.05 11.47 -8.78
CA TYR A 183 -3.03 12.53 -8.89
C TYR A 183 -2.90 13.52 -7.74
N PHE A 184 -2.98 14.80 -8.06
CA PHE A 184 -2.97 15.91 -7.10
C PHE A 184 -4.28 16.68 -7.21
N ASN A 185 -4.88 17.05 -6.07
CA ASN A 185 -6.08 17.89 -6.09
C ASN A 185 -5.73 19.34 -6.43
N ASP A 186 -4.51 19.76 -6.13
CA ASP A 186 -4.01 21.09 -6.45
C ASP A 186 -2.53 21.05 -6.86
N LEU A 187 -2.30 21.40 -8.13
CA LEU A 187 -0.96 21.54 -8.71
C LEU A 187 -0.28 22.85 -8.34
N SER A 188 -0.92 23.74 -7.57
CA SER A 188 -0.33 25.00 -7.16
C SER A 188 0.97 24.80 -6.39
N LYS A 189 1.96 25.66 -6.68
CA LYS A 189 3.26 25.60 -6.03
C LYS A 189 3.12 25.72 -4.51
N GLY A 190 3.75 24.79 -3.78
CA GLY A 190 3.78 24.81 -2.31
C GLY A 190 2.52 24.26 -1.63
N VAL A 191 1.61 23.62 -2.37
CA VAL A 191 0.39 23.00 -1.82
C VAL A 191 0.57 21.49 -1.67
N GLU A 192 0.52 20.73 -2.77
CA GLU A 192 0.64 19.25 -2.71
C GLU A 192 1.84 18.71 -3.50
N VAL A 193 2.23 19.40 -4.57
CA VAL A 193 3.28 18.91 -5.46
C VAL A 193 4.65 19.10 -4.81
N PRO A 194 5.47 18.02 -4.69
CA PRO A 194 6.79 18.14 -4.09
C PRO A 194 7.70 19.12 -4.85
N THR A 195 8.49 19.89 -4.11
CA THR A 195 9.41 20.88 -4.69
C THR A 195 10.40 20.27 -5.69
N TRP A 196 10.82 19.01 -5.47
CA TRP A 196 11.70 18.33 -6.40
C TRP A 196 11.04 18.12 -7.78
N ALA A 197 9.73 17.88 -7.83
CA ALA A 197 9.01 17.70 -9.09
C ALA A 197 8.87 19.03 -9.86
N LEU A 198 8.61 20.14 -9.13
CA LEU A 198 8.61 21.48 -9.73
C LEU A 198 9.98 21.80 -10.35
N THR A 199 11.05 21.57 -9.59
CA THR A 199 12.43 21.84 -10.04
C THR A 199 12.78 21.00 -11.27
N ALA A 200 12.42 19.72 -11.28
CA ALA A 200 12.63 18.84 -12.43
C ALA A 200 11.88 19.33 -13.67
N TYR A 201 10.61 19.71 -13.52
CA TYR A 201 9.82 20.30 -14.61
C TYR A 201 10.44 21.59 -15.17
N GLU A 202 10.80 22.53 -14.30
CA GLU A 202 11.40 23.81 -14.69
C GLU A 202 12.73 23.60 -15.41
N SER A 203 13.52 22.64 -14.99
CA SER A 203 14.76 22.24 -15.65
C SER A 203 14.52 21.64 -17.03
N GLN A 204 13.58 20.70 -17.15
CA GLN A 204 13.27 19.99 -18.40
C GLN A 204 12.71 20.91 -19.48
N TYR A 205 11.72 21.74 -19.11
CA TYR A 205 10.98 22.54 -20.08
C TYR A 205 11.49 23.97 -20.22
N ARG A 206 12.45 24.39 -19.40
CA ARG A 206 12.93 25.80 -19.32
C ARG A 206 11.80 26.79 -19.11
N ARG A 207 10.79 26.41 -18.31
CA ARG A 207 9.59 27.19 -18.01
C ARG A 207 9.27 27.08 -16.53
N VAL A 208 8.83 28.19 -15.94
CA VAL A 208 8.37 28.24 -14.57
C VAL A 208 7.10 27.40 -14.40
N TRP A 209 7.00 26.66 -13.31
CA TRP A 209 5.80 25.94 -12.92
C TRP A 209 4.64 26.92 -12.66
N ARG A 210 3.55 26.81 -13.40
CA ARG A 210 2.38 27.69 -13.31
C ARG A 210 1.06 26.92 -13.29
N PHE A 211 1.10 25.63 -13.00
CA PHE A 211 -0.10 24.82 -12.92
C PHE A 211 -0.85 25.09 -11.62
N THR A 212 -2.17 25.00 -11.69
CA THR A 212 -3.11 25.16 -10.58
C THR A 212 -4.28 24.18 -10.77
N GLY A 213 -5.00 23.89 -9.68
CA GLY A 213 -6.10 22.93 -9.71
C GLY A 213 -5.62 21.49 -9.86
N GLU A 214 -6.54 20.58 -10.18
CA GLU A 214 -6.26 19.15 -10.23
C GLU A 214 -5.41 18.73 -11.42
N GLY A 215 -4.69 17.61 -11.27
CA GLY A 215 -3.93 17.02 -12.37
C GLY A 215 -3.08 15.83 -11.95
N PHE A 216 -2.50 15.17 -12.96
CA PHE A 216 -1.52 14.12 -12.73
C PHE A 216 -0.11 14.66 -12.94
N VAL A 217 0.81 14.23 -12.10
CA VAL A 217 2.24 14.35 -12.34
C VAL A 217 2.82 12.96 -12.41
N LEU A 218 3.50 12.65 -13.53
CA LEU A 218 4.28 11.43 -13.66
C LEU A 218 5.76 11.81 -13.72
N VAL A 219 6.61 10.97 -13.15
CA VAL A 219 8.06 11.16 -13.16
C VAL A 219 8.76 9.82 -13.44
N ASP A 220 9.80 9.87 -14.25
CA ASP A 220 10.64 8.70 -14.51
C ASP A 220 11.90 8.66 -13.63
N GLU A 221 12.66 7.58 -13.74
CA GLU A 221 13.92 7.38 -12.98
C GLU A 221 15.02 8.38 -13.32
N HIS A 222 14.84 9.22 -14.34
CA HIS A 222 15.75 10.27 -14.79
C HIS A 222 15.22 11.69 -14.55
N ASP A 223 14.19 11.82 -13.73
CA ASP A 223 13.50 13.09 -13.42
C ASP A 223 12.77 13.71 -14.61
N THR A 224 12.43 12.93 -15.64
CA THR A 224 11.54 13.39 -16.71
C THR A 224 10.13 13.55 -16.18
N ILE A 225 9.54 14.72 -16.31
CA ILE A 225 8.22 15.05 -15.78
C ILE A 225 7.17 15.12 -16.91
N ILE A 226 6.03 14.50 -16.67
CA ILE A 226 4.81 14.67 -17.46
C ILE A 226 3.74 15.25 -16.54
N VAL A 227 3.10 16.35 -16.97
CA VAL A 227 1.93 16.92 -16.30
C VAL A 227 0.72 16.73 -17.21
N LEU A 228 -0.36 16.14 -16.67
CA LEU A 228 -1.63 15.99 -17.38
C LEU A 228 -2.67 16.88 -16.71
N LEU A 229 -3.44 17.61 -17.52
CA LEU A 229 -4.44 18.57 -17.07
C LEU A 229 -5.86 18.15 -17.45
N PRO A 230 -6.86 18.39 -16.59
CA PRO A 230 -8.24 18.08 -16.90
C PRO A 230 -8.75 18.88 -18.11
N GLY A 231 -9.66 18.30 -18.86
CA GLY A 231 -10.22 18.87 -20.08
C GLY A 231 -9.29 18.86 -21.28
N THR A 232 -7.98 18.91 -21.09
CA THR A 232 -6.98 18.84 -22.17
C THR A 232 -6.46 17.41 -22.35
N ASP A 233 -6.01 16.80 -21.26
CA ASP A 233 -5.31 15.51 -21.29
C ASP A 233 -6.17 14.36 -20.74
N PHE A 234 -7.09 14.64 -19.83
CA PHE A 234 -8.04 13.65 -19.30
C PHE A 234 -9.40 14.30 -19.03
N SER A 235 -10.45 13.46 -18.96
CA SER A 235 -11.84 13.96 -18.85
C SER A 235 -12.18 14.50 -17.46
N GLY A 236 -11.32 14.30 -16.49
CA GLY A 236 -11.46 14.70 -15.10
C GLY A 236 -11.47 13.50 -14.16
N GLY A 237 -11.18 13.80 -12.90
CA GLY A 237 -11.13 12.78 -11.85
C GLY A 237 -9.82 12.01 -11.80
N GLN A 238 -9.75 11.15 -10.81
CA GLN A 238 -8.58 10.37 -10.46
C GLN A 238 -8.48 9.11 -11.30
N CYS A 239 -7.37 8.41 -11.16
CA CYS A 239 -7.18 7.08 -11.71
C CYS A 239 -8.20 6.08 -11.12
N GLU A 240 -8.82 5.26 -11.94
CA GLU A 240 -9.69 4.16 -11.50
C GLU A 240 -8.90 2.88 -11.33
N THR A 241 -9.18 2.14 -10.24
CA THR A 241 -8.68 0.77 -10.06
C THR A 241 -9.76 -0.22 -10.49
N VAL A 242 -9.54 -0.90 -11.60
CA VAL A 242 -10.51 -1.80 -12.22
C VAL A 242 -10.07 -3.25 -12.01
N PHE A 243 -10.82 -4.00 -11.19
CA PHE A 243 -10.60 -5.44 -10.99
C PHE A 243 -11.29 -6.27 -12.05
N LYS A 244 -10.60 -7.29 -12.56
CA LYS A 244 -11.20 -8.31 -13.42
C LYS A 244 -12.26 -9.09 -12.63
N GLU A 245 -13.38 -9.46 -13.26
CA GLU A 245 -14.54 -10.03 -12.57
C GLU A 245 -14.18 -11.29 -11.75
N THR A 246 -13.40 -12.21 -12.32
CA THR A 246 -12.93 -13.41 -11.63
C THR A 246 -12.07 -13.11 -10.42
N SER A 247 -11.25 -12.07 -10.50
CA SER A 247 -10.37 -11.61 -9.41
C SER A 247 -11.16 -10.94 -8.31
N ARG A 248 -12.11 -10.08 -8.69
CA ARG A 248 -13.03 -9.40 -7.80
C ARG A 248 -13.81 -10.40 -6.92
N ALA A 249 -14.43 -11.40 -7.55
CA ALA A 249 -15.19 -12.43 -6.83
C ALA A 249 -14.31 -13.21 -5.84
N ARG A 250 -13.08 -13.54 -6.23
CA ARG A 250 -12.13 -14.30 -5.39
C ARG A 250 -11.58 -13.48 -4.23
N LEU A 251 -11.27 -12.21 -4.46
CA LEU A 251 -10.63 -11.33 -3.47
C LEU A 251 -11.63 -10.57 -2.61
N GLY A 252 -12.93 -10.59 -2.96
CA GLY A 252 -13.98 -9.89 -2.23
C GLY A 252 -13.89 -8.37 -2.31
N THR A 253 -13.21 -7.85 -3.35
CA THR A 253 -12.97 -6.41 -3.52
C THR A 253 -14.05 -5.74 -4.35
N GLU A 254 -14.14 -4.43 -4.23
CA GLU A 254 -14.90 -3.61 -5.16
C GLU A 254 -14.04 -3.22 -6.38
N THR A 255 -14.67 -2.73 -7.44
CA THR A 255 -14.03 -2.29 -8.68
C THR A 255 -14.48 -0.89 -9.06
N GLY A 256 -13.68 -0.18 -9.86
CA GLY A 256 -14.00 1.18 -10.30
C GLY A 256 -13.82 2.23 -9.20
N LEU A 257 -13.12 1.90 -8.10
CA LEU A 257 -12.80 2.88 -7.08
C LEU A 257 -11.65 3.79 -7.56
N ARG A 258 -11.81 5.05 -7.24
CA ARG A 258 -10.80 6.07 -7.52
C ARG A 258 -9.59 5.88 -6.63
N TYR A 259 -8.41 6.08 -7.22
CA TYR A 259 -7.12 5.98 -6.57
C TYR A 259 -6.31 7.26 -6.85
N ARG A 260 -5.78 7.91 -5.81
CA ARG A 260 -5.12 9.20 -5.95
C ARG A 260 -3.67 9.26 -5.46
N TYR A 261 -3.20 8.19 -4.79
CA TYR A 261 -1.82 8.15 -4.32
C TYR A 261 -0.82 7.82 -5.40
N TRP A 262 0.43 7.65 -4.98
CA TRP A 262 1.50 7.24 -5.86
C TRP A 262 1.27 5.84 -6.39
N PHE A 263 1.59 5.63 -7.65
CA PHE A 263 1.54 4.34 -8.33
C PHE A 263 2.75 4.13 -9.22
N ASP A 264 3.16 2.86 -9.34
CA ASP A 264 4.14 2.42 -10.33
C ASP A 264 3.47 2.12 -11.66
N VAL A 265 4.09 2.53 -12.77
CA VAL A 265 3.72 2.04 -14.09
C VAL A 265 4.50 0.78 -14.38
N VAL A 266 3.83 -0.37 -14.29
CA VAL A 266 4.47 -1.68 -14.45
C VAL A 266 3.95 -2.42 -15.68
N ARG A 267 4.69 -3.47 -16.08
CA ARG A 267 4.34 -4.41 -17.14
C ARG A 267 4.41 -5.83 -16.61
N LEU A 268 3.58 -6.70 -17.16
CA LEU A 268 3.61 -8.12 -16.81
C LEU A 268 4.84 -8.80 -17.40
N GLY A 269 5.46 -9.67 -16.62
CA GLY A 269 6.36 -10.69 -17.12
C GLY A 269 5.63 -12.01 -17.40
N ASP A 270 6.34 -12.98 -17.96
CA ASP A 270 5.78 -14.26 -18.36
C ASP A 270 5.19 -15.04 -17.18
N GLY A 271 3.95 -15.51 -17.34
CA GLY A 271 3.22 -16.27 -16.33
C GLY A 271 2.56 -15.42 -15.23
N ALA A 272 2.77 -14.12 -15.21
CA ALA A 272 2.05 -13.24 -14.30
C ALA A 272 0.61 -12.97 -14.75
N GLN A 273 -0.27 -12.80 -13.79
CA GLN A 273 -1.69 -12.52 -14.00
C GLN A 273 -2.02 -11.12 -13.48
N GLU A 274 -2.56 -10.28 -14.35
CA GLU A 274 -3.17 -9.02 -13.95
C GLU A 274 -4.53 -9.30 -13.32
N LEU A 275 -4.67 -8.93 -12.04
CA LEU A 275 -5.92 -9.08 -11.30
C LEU A 275 -6.73 -7.78 -11.33
N ALA A 276 -6.03 -6.65 -11.33
CA ALA A 276 -6.59 -5.31 -11.49
C ALA A 276 -5.63 -4.43 -12.27
N TYR A 277 -6.15 -3.38 -12.90
CA TYR A 277 -5.37 -2.38 -13.59
C TYR A 277 -5.81 -0.96 -13.20
N PHE A 278 -4.88 -0.03 -13.29
CA PHE A 278 -5.16 1.39 -13.24
C PHE A 278 -5.59 1.88 -14.62
N LYS A 279 -6.65 2.65 -14.66
CA LYS A 279 -7.19 3.27 -15.87
C LYS A 279 -7.22 4.79 -15.71
N LEU A 280 -6.55 5.47 -16.60
CA LEU A 280 -6.65 6.93 -16.75
C LEU A 280 -7.70 7.24 -17.83
N ASP A 281 -8.66 8.12 -17.53
CA ASP A 281 -9.70 8.53 -18.50
C ASP A 281 -9.16 9.63 -19.42
N LEU A 282 -8.26 9.22 -20.32
CA LEU A 282 -7.49 10.11 -21.17
C LEU A 282 -8.29 10.60 -22.41
N THR A 283 -8.13 11.88 -22.71
CA THR A 283 -8.51 12.45 -24.01
C THR A 283 -7.50 12.01 -25.08
N LYS A 284 -7.78 12.35 -26.35
CA LYS A 284 -6.81 12.16 -27.43
C LYS A 284 -5.48 12.89 -27.16
N GLY A 285 -5.54 14.11 -26.59
CA GLY A 285 -4.35 14.88 -26.22
C GLY A 285 -3.51 14.18 -25.16
N GLY A 286 -4.15 13.62 -24.13
CA GLY A 286 -3.48 12.86 -23.10
C GLY A 286 -2.84 11.57 -23.61
N LEU A 287 -3.54 10.82 -24.48
CA LEU A 287 -2.99 9.64 -25.13
C LEU A 287 -1.73 9.96 -25.95
N GLU A 288 -1.78 11.02 -26.76
CA GLU A 288 -0.63 11.48 -27.54
C GLU A 288 0.53 11.92 -26.62
N ARG A 289 0.22 12.62 -25.52
CA ARG A 289 1.22 13.08 -24.55
C ARG A 289 1.92 11.92 -23.88
N LEU A 290 1.20 10.97 -23.28
CA LEU A 290 1.78 9.78 -22.65
C LEU A 290 2.50 8.90 -23.67
N GLY A 291 1.95 8.76 -24.88
CA GLY A 291 2.55 7.95 -25.95
C GLY A 291 3.94 8.40 -26.36
N ARG A 292 4.24 9.73 -26.31
CA ARG A 292 5.59 10.27 -26.57
C ARG A 292 6.65 9.76 -25.61
N PHE A 293 6.24 9.36 -24.41
CA PHE A 293 7.12 8.85 -23.35
C PHE A 293 6.97 7.33 -23.14
N GLY A 294 6.18 6.65 -23.98
CA GLY A 294 5.97 5.21 -23.89
C GLY A 294 5.15 4.77 -22.66
N VAL A 295 4.41 5.69 -22.04
CA VAL A 295 3.52 5.39 -20.91
C VAL A 295 2.15 4.95 -21.44
N PRO A 296 1.67 3.75 -21.09
CA PRO A 296 0.36 3.29 -21.57
C PRO A 296 -0.79 3.96 -20.81
N PRO A 297 -2.00 4.01 -21.40
CA PRO A 297 -3.19 4.61 -20.78
C PRO A 297 -3.77 3.77 -19.62
N SER A 298 -3.39 2.50 -19.55
CA SER A 298 -3.73 1.59 -18.48
C SER A 298 -2.58 0.64 -18.23
N PHE A 299 -2.38 0.27 -16.98
CA PHE A 299 -1.28 -0.60 -16.55
C PHE A 299 -1.67 -1.37 -15.28
N PRO A 300 -1.02 -2.52 -15.02
CA PRO A 300 -1.37 -3.36 -13.88
C PRO A 300 -1.34 -2.60 -12.55
N ALA A 301 -2.40 -2.77 -11.74
CA ALA A 301 -2.50 -2.25 -10.38
C ALA A 301 -2.27 -3.35 -9.34
N VAL A 302 -2.78 -4.57 -9.62
CA VAL A 302 -2.58 -5.76 -8.79
C VAL A 302 -2.17 -6.91 -9.69
N VAL A 303 -1.01 -7.45 -9.43
CA VAL A 303 -0.45 -8.60 -10.17
C VAL A 303 -0.31 -9.79 -9.24
N ARG A 304 -0.62 -10.98 -9.74
CA ARG A 304 -0.35 -12.26 -9.08
C ARG A 304 0.56 -13.10 -9.96
N TYR A 305 1.57 -13.68 -9.36
CA TYR A 305 2.39 -14.72 -9.95
C TYR A 305 2.30 -16.00 -9.13
N ASP A 306 2.27 -17.15 -9.80
CA ASP A 306 2.30 -18.46 -9.16
C ASP A 306 3.35 -19.32 -9.86
N SER A 307 4.42 -19.62 -9.13
CA SER A 307 5.52 -20.45 -9.63
C SER A 307 5.27 -21.95 -9.46
N GLY A 308 4.16 -22.35 -8.83
CA GLY A 308 3.94 -23.71 -8.35
C GLY A 308 4.57 -23.97 -6.96
N THR A 309 5.72 -23.39 -6.66
CA THR A 309 6.38 -23.49 -5.35
C THR A 309 5.89 -22.41 -4.38
N TYR A 310 5.82 -21.17 -4.81
CA TYR A 310 5.27 -20.03 -4.06
C TYR A 310 4.35 -19.23 -4.97
N TRP A 311 3.51 -18.43 -4.36
CA TRP A 311 2.81 -17.36 -5.05
C TRP A 311 3.27 -15.99 -4.54
N ALA A 312 3.20 -14.98 -5.41
CA ALA A 312 3.52 -13.61 -5.09
C ALA A 312 2.40 -12.68 -5.56
N TYR A 313 2.15 -11.63 -4.78
CA TYR A 313 1.35 -10.48 -5.19
C TYR A 313 2.24 -9.25 -5.27
N TYR A 314 1.99 -8.42 -6.26
CA TYR A 314 2.56 -7.09 -6.37
C TYR A 314 1.43 -6.07 -6.46
N PHE A 315 1.47 -5.07 -5.60
CA PHE A 315 0.54 -3.94 -5.59
C PHE A 315 1.28 -2.72 -6.12
N ALA A 316 0.86 -2.23 -7.31
CA ALA A 316 1.54 -1.13 -7.98
C ALA A 316 1.12 0.25 -7.45
N GLY A 317 0.50 0.33 -6.29
CA GLY A 317 0.11 1.53 -5.61
C GLY A 317 0.35 1.41 -4.10
N ASP A 318 0.45 2.53 -3.43
CA ASP A 318 0.52 2.68 -1.99
C ASP A 318 -0.88 2.40 -1.39
N PHE A 319 -1.24 1.11 -1.32
CA PHE A 319 -2.60 0.68 -0.94
C PHE A 319 -2.80 0.65 0.55
N LEU A 320 -1.73 0.58 1.30
CA LEU A 320 -1.73 0.41 2.74
C LEU A 320 -1.89 1.73 3.47
N ASP A 321 -1.63 2.86 2.81
CA ASP A 321 -1.73 4.18 3.44
C ASP A 321 -3.15 4.46 3.94
N THR A 322 -3.30 4.40 5.25
CA THR A 322 -4.55 4.64 5.96
C THR A 322 -4.32 5.48 7.20
N GLU A 323 -5.38 6.15 7.67
CA GLU A 323 -5.34 6.81 8.96
C GLU A 323 -5.11 5.81 10.11
N SER A 324 -4.61 6.31 11.23
CA SER A 324 -4.46 5.50 12.45
C SER A 324 -5.82 4.92 12.87
N ILE A 325 -5.87 3.62 13.02
CA ILE A 325 -7.07 2.89 13.45
C ILE A 325 -6.88 2.52 14.93
N PRO A 326 -7.62 3.15 15.84
CA PRO A 326 -7.49 2.87 17.26
C PRO A 326 -7.75 1.41 17.61
N ARG A 327 -7.03 0.87 18.61
CA ARG A 327 -7.14 -0.54 19.01
C ARG A 327 -8.55 -0.95 19.47
N TYR A 328 -9.32 -0.03 20.04
CA TYR A 328 -10.70 -0.30 20.46
C TYR A 328 -11.67 -0.52 19.28
N HIS A 329 -11.24 -0.24 18.04
CA HIS A 329 -11.99 -0.58 16.84
C HIS A 329 -11.83 -2.06 16.39
N GLN A 330 -11.18 -2.89 17.19
CA GLN A 330 -11.12 -4.34 16.95
C GLN A 330 -12.42 -4.99 17.44
N VAL A 331 -13.48 -4.83 16.64
CA VAL A 331 -14.81 -5.38 16.89
C VAL A 331 -15.35 -6.07 15.64
N TYR A 332 -16.18 -7.07 15.81
CA TYR A 332 -16.74 -7.84 14.70
C TYR A 332 -17.49 -6.96 13.70
N GLY A 333 -17.13 -7.07 12.43
CA GLY A 333 -17.78 -6.33 11.34
C GLY A 333 -17.40 -4.84 11.24
N TYR A 334 -16.42 -4.35 12.02
CA TYR A 334 -15.94 -2.96 11.93
C TYR A 334 -15.49 -2.58 10.51
N ASP A 335 -14.77 -3.45 9.85
CA ASP A 335 -14.32 -3.28 8.48
C ASP A 335 -15.46 -3.08 7.48
N ARG A 336 -16.51 -3.90 7.60
CA ARG A 336 -17.72 -3.78 6.77
C ARG A 336 -18.46 -2.48 7.05
N LEU A 337 -18.55 -2.10 8.33
CA LEU A 337 -19.14 -0.83 8.74
C LEU A 337 -18.34 0.34 8.15
N LYS A 338 -17.01 0.31 8.23
CA LYS A 338 -16.16 1.36 7.63
C LYS A 338 -16.28 1.40 6.12
N ALA A 339 -16.28 0.25 5.44
CA ALA A 339 -16.54 0.18 4.01
C ALA A 339 -17.85 0.83 3.61
N TRP A 340 -18.92 0.61 4.41
CA TRP A 340 -20.22 1.23 4.19
C TRP A 340 -20.22 2.73 4.50
N LEU A 341 -19.60 3.17 5.60
CA LEU A 341 -19.54 4.58 6.00
C LEU A 341 -18.65 5.44 5.08
N THR A 342 -17.73 4.84 4.35
CA THR A 342 -16.85 5.52 3.38
C THR A 342 -17.46 5.55 1.96
N PHE A 343 -18.70 5.13 1.82
CA PHE A 343 -19.42 5.20 0.56
C PHE A 343 -19.62 6.66 0.13
N ASP A 344 -19.23 6.99 -1.12
CA ASP A 344 -19.46 8.28 -1.81
C ASP A 344 -19.00 9.59 -1.13
N LYS A 345 -17.90 9.55 -0.37
CA LYS A 345 -17.33 10.79 0.18
C LYS A 345 -15.98 11.10 -0.47
N PRO A 346 -15.89 12.07 -1.38
CA PRO A 346 -14.61 12.43 -2.05
C PRO A 346 -13.47 12.74 -1.08
N GLN A 347 -13.78 13.35 0.08
CA GLN A 347 -12.79 13.66 1.10
C GLN A 347 -12.24 12.43 1.84
N LEU A 348 -12.88 11.28 1.68
CA LEU A 348 -12.51 10.02 2.34
C LEU A 348 -12.05 8.94 1.34
N GLU A 349 -11.71 9.32 0.11
CA GLU A 349 -11.40 8.35 -0.97
C GLU A 349 -10.28 7.37 -0.60
N ASN A 350 -9.26 7.82 0.12
CA ASN A 350 -8.19 6.93 0.58
C ASN A 350 -8.69 5.90 1.59
N GLN A 351 -9.52 6.35 2.53
CA GLN A 351 -10.15 5.43 3.48
C GLN A 351 -11.11 4.48 2.76
N ALA A 352 -11.87 4.98 1.76
CA ALA A 352 -12.73 4.14 0.95
C ALA A 352 -11.93 3.07 0.23
N PHE A 353 -10.78 3.42 -0.38
CA PHE A 353 -9.92 2.47 -1.06
C PHE A 353 -9.37 1.41 -0.09
N PHE A 354 -8.86 1.82 1.06
CA PHE A 354 -8.38 0.90 2.08
C PHE A 354 -9.48 -0.08 2.52
N TRP A 355 -10.66 0.42 2.91
CA TRP A 355 -11.71 -0.44 3.47
C TRP A 355 -12.46 -1.28 2.44
N ARG A 356 -12.60 -0.82 1.20
CA ARG A 356 -13.40 -1.46 0.15
C ARG A 356 -12.57 -2.27 -0.85
N VAL A 357 -11.26 -1.98 -0.96
CA VAL A 357 -10.35 -2.69 -1.86
C VAL A 357 -9.26 -3.43 -1.09
N TYR A 358 -8.40 -2.70 -0.39
CA TYR A 358 -7.22 -3.30 0.23
C TYR A 358 -7.59 -4.29 1.35
N ALA A 359 -8.41 -3.91 2.30
CA ALA A 359 -8.73 -4.74 3.46
C ALA A 359 -9.40 -6.08 3.09
N PRO A 360 -10.42 -6.15 2.22
CA PRO A 360 -10.99 -7.44 1.79
C PRO A 360 -9.98 -8.25 0.97
N MET A 361 -9.19 -7.63 0.08
CA MET A 361 -8.15 -8.30 -0.68
C MET A 361 -7.10 -8.94 0.24
N MET A 362 -6.54 -8.17 1.17
CA MET A 362 -5.54 -8.69 2.11
C MET A 362 -6.08 -9.77 3.02
N ARG A 363 -7.34 -9.71 3.44
CA ARG A 363 -7.96 -10.84 4.17
C ARG A 363 -7.94 -12.11 3.36
N SER A 364 -8.36 -12.04 2.11
CA SER A 364 -8.35 -13.21 1.21
C SER A 364 -6.93 -13.77 1.04
N ILE A 365 -5.93 -12.91 0.97
CA ILE A 365 -4.52 -13.30 0.87
C ILE A 365 -4.02 -13.92 2.18
N LEU A 366 -4.32 -13.30 3.33
CA LEU A 366 -3.96 -13.83 4.66
C LEU A 366 -4.65 -15.19 4.94
N ASP A 367 -5.93 -15.31 4.58
CA ASP A 367 -6.65 -16.58 4.69
C ASP A 367 -6.00 -17.66 3.79
N ALA A 368 -5.59 -17.32 2.57
CA ALA A 368 -4.89 -18.25 1.68
C ALA A 368 -3.52 -18.66 2.24
N ALA A 369 -2.76 -17.73 2.83
CA ALA A 369 -1.50 -18.02 3.51
C ALA A 369 -1.71 -18.96 4.71
N TYR A 370 -2.70 -18.67 5.54
CA TYR A 370 -3.07 -19.52 6.69
C TYR A 370 -3.45 -20.94 6.26
N GLN A 371 -4.30 -21.07 5.25
CA GLN A 371 -4.69 -22.40 4.73
C GLN A 371 -3.50 -23.16 4.15
N ARG A 372 -2.55 -22.46 3.53
CA ARG A 372 -1.32 -23.06 3.03
C ARG A 372 -0.41 -23.53 4.16
N ALA A 373 -0.21 -22.72 5.19
CA ALA A 373 0.60 -23.07 6.37
C ALA A 373 0.11 -24.36 7.04
N ARG A 374 -1.21 -24.52 7.16
CA ARG A 374 -1.82 -25.71 7.77
C ARG A 374 -1.71 -27.00 6.95
N ARG A 375 -1.32 -26.91 5.68
CA ARG A 375 -1.14 -28.08 4.79
C ARG A 375 0.30 -28.53 4.70
N ARG A 376 1.24 -27.74 5.24
CA ARG A 376 2.66 -28.09 5.41
C ARG A 376 2.89 -28.86 6.70
#